data_2059d1d498d73c8c206bfd5468b0b74a
#
_entry.id   2059d1d498d73c8c206bfd5468b0b74a
#
_cell.length_a   1.000
_cell.length_b   1.000
_cell.length_c   1.000
_cell.angle_alpha   90.00
_cell.angle_beta   90.00
_cell.angle_gamma   90.00
#
_symmetry.space_group_name_H-M   'P 1'
#
loop_
_entity.id
_entity.type
_entity.pdbx_description
1 polymer ?
#
loop_
_entity_poly.entity_id
_entity_poly.type
_entity_poly.pdbx_seq_one_letter_code
_entity_poly.pdbx_strand_id
1 'polypeptide(L)'
;MEKLINLYKQWAGEEPADVIKLAGQGSNRQYFRIIKQDGDTVIGVVGTSRDEDHAFVYLANHFNLRQLPVPKILAVSDDELCYIQTDLGGTSLFDAIKGGREAGGRYNQKEKELLKKTIRELPNIQLRGARGLDWSNCYPQPEFDVDSVLFDLNYFKYCFLKPTDLDFHELKLESNFRLFAKDLTSEKMDCFLYRDFQARNIMLDENGNPYFIDFQGGRKGPFYYDLASFLWQASAKYSFKLRRELVWEYYQSLKNYTEVPSVRHFVHRLSLFVLFRTLQVLGAYGFRGYFERKKHFIESIPPAIQNLRDLLKMGEKVFPYPYMMDMLRRLTELPQFKRIESAAITRADGYKITDNNIYSAHPQDGPATYSKYDGKGPLVVRVFSFSFKKGIPEDPSGNGGGYVFDCRSTHNPGRYEPYKKLTGLDEPVIRFLEDDGEILTFLESVYKLADHHVNRYIQRGFTSLMFCFGCTGGQHRSVYSAQHLAEHIHEKFGVEVQICHREQHIEQVLPAKQ
;
A
#
# COMPACT_ATOMS: atom_id res chain seq x y z
N MET A 1 -7.35 -25.35 7.27
CA MET A 1 -8.61 -25.97 6.86
C MET A 1 -9.12 -26.95 7.93
N GLU A 2 -8.40 -27.99 8.28
CA GLU A 2 -8.82 -29.00 9.26
C GLU A 2 -9.24 -28.40 10.61
N LYS A 3 -8.45 -27.48 11.18
CA LYS A 3 -8.82 -26.75 12.41
C LYS A 3 -10.16 -26.02 12.30
N LEU A 4 -10.43 -25.37 11.18
CA LEU A 4 -11.69 -24.65 10.96
C LEU A 4 -12.88 -25.61 10.89
N ILE A 5 -12.73 -26.75 10.20
CA ILE A 5 -13.77 -27.77 10.13
C ILE A 5 -14.05 -28.37 11.51
N ASN A 6 -13.00 -28.64 12.31
CA ASN A 6 -13.17 -29.13 13.69
C ASN A 6 -13.88 -28.09 14.58
N LEU A 7 -13.54 -26.81 14.45
CA LEU A 7 -14.25 -25.74 15.16
C LEU A 7 -15.73 -25.68 14.76
N TYR A 8 -16.03 -25.82 13.44
CA TYR A 8 -17.40 -25.86 12.97
C TYR A 8 -18.18 -27.02 13.55
N LYS A 9 -17.61 -28.26 13.54
CA LYS A 9 -18.25 -29.45 14.12
C LYS A 9 -18.52 -29.29 15.61
N GLN A 10 -17.60 -28.73 16.36
CA GLN A 10 -17.78 -28.44 17.79
C GLN A 10 -18.90 -27.42 18.02
N TRP A 11 -19.01 -26.40 17.20
CA TRP A 11 -20.04 -25.38 17.34
C TRP A 11 -21.41 -25.82 16.81
N ALA A 12 -21.47 -26.42 15.62
CA ALA A 12 -22.72 -26.78 14.94
C ALA A 12 -23.26 -28.16 15.38
N GLY A 13 -22.40 -29.06 15.91
CA GLY A 13 -22.76 -30.44 16.24
C GLY A 13 -22.92 -31.35 15.01
N GLU A 14 -22.54 -30.89 13.80
CA GLU A 14 -22.72 -31.61 12.54
C GLU A 14 -21.52 -31.39 11.60
N GLU A 15 -21.40 -32.20 10.55
CA GLU A 15 -20.49 -31.98 9.43
C GLU A 15 -21.01 -30.86 8.52
N PRO A 16 -20.14 -30.01 7.96
CA PRO A 16 -20.56 -29.08 6.93
C PRO A 16 -21.04 -29.83 5.68
N ALA A 17 -22.08 -29.33 5.01
CA ALA A 17 -22.53 -29.89 3.73
C ALA A 17 -21.51 -29.56 2.61
N ASP A 18 -20.93 -28.34 2.65
CA ASP A 18 -19.85 -27.94 1.73
C ASP A 18 -19.03 -26.79 2.34
N VAL A 19 -17.79 -26.60 1.84
CA VAL A 19 -16.88 -25.54 2.26
C VAL A 19 -16.23 -24.88 1.07
N ILE A 20 -16.65 -23.67 0.75
CA ILE A 20 -16.22 -22.92 -0.42
C ILE A 20 -15.18 -21.86 0.00
N LYS A 21 -13.97 -21.92 -0.54
CA LYS A 21 -12.96 -20.89 -0.33
C LYS A 21 -13.35 -19.60 -1.06
N LEU A 22 -13.42 -18.50 -0.33
CA LEU A 22 -13.69 -17.17 -0.90
C LEU A 22 -12.39 -16.53 -1.40
N ALA A 23 -12.50 -15.71 -2.45
CA ALA A 23 -11.37 -14.94 -2.97
C ALA A 23 -10.92 -13.89 -1.94
N GLY A 24 -9.68 -14.00 -1.46
CA GLY A 24 -9.09 -13.02 -0.54
C GLY A 24 -8.78 -11.71 -1.26
N GLN A 25 -9.07 -10.59 -0.64
CA GLN A 25 -8.76 -9.25 -1.15
C GLN A 25 -7.67 -8.59 -0.28
N GLY A 26 -6.42 -8.98 -0.47
CA GLY A 26 -5.27 -8.25 0.10
C GLY A 26 -4.89 -8.55 1.55
N SER A 27 -5.62 -9.40 2.26
CA SER A 27 -5.29 -9.90 3.60
C SER A 27 -4.59 -11.26 3.52
N ASN A 28 -3.75 -11.57 4.51
CA ASN A 28 -3.19 -12.90 4.70
C ASN A 28 -4.20 -13.89 5.28
N ARG A 29 -5.37 -13.43 5.72
CA ARG A 29 -6.47 -14.26 6.20
C ARG A 29 -7.11 -15.01 5.05
N GLN A 30 -7.58 -16.23 5.33
CA GLN A 30 -8.35 -17.04 4.40
C GLN A 30 -9.80 -17.11 4.87
N TYR A 31 -10.71 -16.83 3.96
CA TYR A 31 -12.16 -16.85 4.22
C TYR A 31 -12.81 -18.02 3.51
N PHE A 32 -13.73 -18.67 4.21
CA PHE A 32 -14.47 -19.83 3.71
C PHE A 32 -15.95 -19.66 4.00
N ARG A 33 -16.79 -19.84 2.99
CA ARG A 33 -18.23 -19.99 3.21
C ARG A 33 -18.51 -21.44 3.52
N ILE A 34 -19.02 -21.70 4.69
CA ILE A 34 -19.40 -23.04 5.18
C ILE A 34 -20.91 -23.16 5.01
N ILE A 35 -21.34 -24.17 4.27
CA ILE A 35 -22.76 -24.48 4.04
C ILE A 35 -23.16 -25.52 5.06
N LYS A 36 -24.21 -25.22 5.86
CA LYS A 36 -24.78 -26.13 6.84
C LYS A 36 -25.67 -27.18 6.18
N GLN A 37 -26.06 -28.22 6.91
CA GLN A 37 -26.93 -29.28 6.40
C GLN A 37 -28.35 -28.76 6.04
N ASP A 38 -28.81 -27.67 6.68
CA ASP A 38 -30.07 -27.00 6.40
C ASP A 38 -30.03 -26.03 5.21
N GLY A 39 -28.85 -25.82 4.61
CA GLY A 39 -28.61 -24.92 3.51
C GLY A 39 -28.23 -23.49 3.92
N ASP A 40 -28.31 -23.13 5.21
CA ASP A 40 -27.81 -21.87 5.72
C ASP A 40 -26.29 -21.77 5.63
N THR A 41 -25.77 -20.56 5.66
CA THR A 41 -24.33 -20.31 5.50
C THR A 41 -23.73 -19.53 6.67
N VAL A 42 -22.47 -19.82 6.97
CA VAL A 42 -21.64 -19.05 7.89
C VAL A 42 -20.27 -18.82 7.27
N ILE A 43 -19.54 -17.83 7.75
CA ILE A 43 -18.18 -17.56 7.31
C ILE A 43 -17.19 -18.07 8.34
N GLY A 44 -16.34 -19.00 7.89
CA GLY A 44 -15.17 -19.44 8.62
C GLY A 44 -13.94 -18.66 8.21
N VAL A 45 -13.12 -18.26 9.16
CA VAL A 45 -11.89 -17.48 8.94
C VAL A 45 -10.71 -18.25 9.53
N VAL A 46 -9.62 -18.30 8.76
CA VAL A 46 -8.31 -18.81 9.20
C VAL A 46 -7.34 -17.66 9.11
N GLY A 47 -6.88 -17.18 10.25
CA GLY A 47 -5.94 -16.09 10.39
C GLY A 47 -4.49 -16.52 10.38
N THR A 48 -3.60 -15.54 10.41
CA THR A 48 -2.14 -15.69 10.45
C THR A 48 -1.50 -14.90 11.59
N SER A 49 -2.27 -14.07 12.27
CA SER A 49 -1.82 -13.22 13.39
C SER A 49 -2.86 -13.29 14.50
N ARG A 50 -2.47 -13.87 15.64
CA ARG A 50 -3.33 -13.99 16.81
C ARG A 50 -3.83 -12.63 17.29
N ASP A 51 -2.95 -11.65 17.40
CA ASP A 51 -3.30 -10.32 17.92
C ASP A 51 -4.31 -9.60 17.01
N GLU A 52 -4.16 -9.76 15.69
CA GLU A 52 -5.09 -9.19 14.72
C GLU A 52 -6.46 -9.87 14.76
N ASP A 53 -6.49 -11.20 14.89
CA ASP A 53 -7.73 -11.98 14.97
C ASP A 53 -8.44 -11.75 16.31
N HIS A 54 -7.69 -11.67 17.41
CA HIS A 54 -8.20 -11.28 18.73
C HIS A 54 -8.87 -9.90 18.66
N ALA A 55 -8.20 -8.89 18.08
CA ALA A 55 -8.76 -7.56 17.93
C ALA A 55 -10.08 -7.57 17.15
N PHE A 56 -10.15 -8.34 16.05
CA PHE A 56 -11.40 -8.48 15.28
C PHE A 56 -12.52 -9.09 16.11
N VAL A 57 -12.27 -10.21 16.77
CA VAL A 57 -13.25 -10.93 17.61
C VAL A 57 -13.74 -10.05 18.76
N TYR A 58 -12.80 -9.38 19.45
CA TYR A 58 -13.12 -8.47 20.55
C TYR A 58 -14.02 -7.32 20.07
N LEU A 59 -13.62 -6.62 19.00
CA LEU A 59 -14.38 -5.51 18.44
C LEU A 59 -15.76 -5.95 17.93
N ALA A 60 -15.85 -7.08 17.22
CA ALA A 60 -17.11 -7.62 16.75
C ALA A 60 -18.10 -7.89 17.91
N ASN A 61 -17.63 -8.54 18.98
CA ASN A 61 -18.44 -8.79 20.16
C ASN A 61 -18.88 -7.49 20.86
N HIS A 62 -17.95 -6.54 21.02
CA HIS A 62 -18.23 -5.23 21.60
C HIS A 62 -19.30 -4.46 20.79
N PHE A 63 -19.21 -4.48 19.46
CA PHE A 63 -20.16 -3.80 18.56
C PHE A 63 -21.52 -4.51 18.54
N ASN A 64 -21.53 -5.84 18.56
CA ASN A 64 -22.78 -6.61 18.64
C ASN A 64 -23.58 -6.33 19.93
N LEU A 65 -22.91 -6.19 21.09
CA LEU A 65 -23.53 -5.79 22.34
C LEU A 65 -24.22 -4.41 22.24
N ARG A 66 -23.80 -3.57 21.31
CA ARG A 66 -24.37 -2.25 21.04
C ARG A 66 -25.33 -2.23 19.84
N GLN A 67 -25.64 -3.42 19.31
CA GLN A 67 -26.54 -3.59 18.16
C GLN A 67 -26.07 -2.79 16.93
N LEU A 68 -24.73 -2.75 16.72
CA LEU A 68 -24.16 -2.16 15.52
C LEU A 68 -24.14 -3.18 14.38
N PRO A 69 -24.27 -2.75 13.12
CA PRO A 69 -24.37 -3.64 11.96
C PRO A 69 -23.00 -4.23 11.59
N VAL A 70 -22.60 -5.25 12.31
CA VAL A 70 -21.34 -6.01 12.10
C VAL A 70 -21.63 -7.52 12.16
N PRO A 71 -20.75 -8.40 11.64
CA PRO A 71 -20.94 -9.82 11.77
C PRO A 71 -20.91 -10.25 13.25
N LYS A 72 -21.73 -11.25 13.59
CA LYS A 72 -21.72 -11.88 14.93
C LYS A 72 -20.68 -12.99 14.93
N ILE A 73 -19.87 -13.04 15.99
CA ILE A 73 -18.95 -14.16 16.23
C ILE A 73 -19.77 -15.31 16.82
N LEU A 74 -19.63 -16.48 16.22
CA LEU A 74 -20.38 -17.70 16.58
C LEU A 74 -19.50 -18.69 17.33
N ALA A 75 -18.22 -18.81 16.94
CA ALA A 75 -17.23 -19.64 17.61
C ALA A 75 -15.82 -19.10 17.37
N VAL A 76 -14.91 -19.39 18.31
CA VAL A 76 -13.49 -19.04 18.24
C VAL A 76 -12.67 -20.24 18.71
N SER A 77 -11.58 -20.55 18.02
CA SER A 77 -10.65 -21.61 18.44
C SER A 77 -9.82 -21.19 19.67
N ASP A 78 -9.32 -22.15 20.44
CA ASP A 78 -8.52 -21.89 21.65
C ASP A 78 -7.25 -21.08 21.38
N ASP A 79 -6.67 -21.23 20.20
CA ASP A 79 -5.48 -20.47 19.75
C ASP A 79 -5.82 -19.11 19.10
N GLU A 80 -7.10 -18.75 19.02
CA GLU A 80 -7.64 -17.53 18.42
C GLU A 80 -7.25 -17.30 16.93
N LEU A 81 -6.74 -18.33 16.24
CA LEU A 81 -6.37 -18.26 14.83
C LEU A 81 -7.48 -18.70 13.87
N CYS A 82 -8.57 -19.27 14.38
CA CYS A 82 -9.75 -19.61 13.61
C CYS A 82 -11.00 -19.09 14.33
N TYR A 83 -11.94 -18.56 13.57
CA TYR A 83 -13.25 -18.18 14.09
C TYR A 83 -14.35 -18.35 13.06
N ILE A 84 -15.58 -18.46 13.53
CA ILE A 84 -16.79 -18.55 12.71
C ILE A 84 -17.65 -17.33 13.00
N GLN A 85 -18.17 -16.71 11.96
CA GLN A 85 -19.06 -15.56 12.05
C GLN A 85 -20.26 -15.72 11.13
N THR A 86 -21.28 -14.89 11.34
CA THR A 86 -22.46 -14.83 10.45
C THR A 86 -22.05 -14.45 9.03
N ASP A 87 -22.69 -15.07 8.04
CA ASP A 87 -22.56 -14.69 6.65
C ASP A 87 -23.47 -13.48 6.36
N LEU A 88 -22.88 -12.41 5.86
CA LEU A 88 -23.56 -11.18 5.47
C LEU A 88 -23.95 -11.15 3.99
N GLY A 89 -23.90 -12.30 3.33
CA GLY A 89 -24.20 -12.44 1.91
C GLY A 89 -23.02 -12.15 0.99
N GLY A 90 -23.29 -11.92 -0.29
CA GLY A 90 -22.28 -11.79 -1.34
C GLY A 90 -22.14 -10.40 -1.94
N THR A 91 -22.95 -9.42 -1.55
CA THR A 91 -22.98 -8.12 -2.20
C THR A 91 -22.27 -7.05 -1.37
N SER A 92 -21.13 -6.58 -1.85
CA SER A 92 -20.47 -5.42 -1.26
C SER A 92 -21.04 -4.11 -1.81
N LEU A 93 -20.92 -3.02 -1.06
CA LEU A 93 -21.21 -1.68 -1.57
C LEU A 93 -20.35 -1.38 -2.82
N PHE A 94 -19.10 -1.85 -2.84
CA PHE A 94 -18.21 -1.69 -3.97
C PHE A 94 -18.79 -2.30 -5.26
N ASP A 95 -19.41 -3.47 -5.19
CA ASP A 95 -20.04 -4.12 -6.34
C ASP A 95 -21.36 -3.45 -6.70
N ALA A 96 -22.15 -3.08 -5.69
CA ALA A 96 -23.45 -2.42 -5.88
C ALA A 96 -23.36 -1.04 -6.56
N ILE A 97 -22.21 -0.34 -6.43
CA ILE A 97 -21.97 0.97 -7.08
C ILE A 97 -20.97 0.86 -8.25
N LYS A 98 -20.80 -0.33 -8.83
CA LYS A 98 -19.88 -0.56 -9.93
C LYS A 98 -20.22 0.30 -11.17
N GLY A 99 -21.49 0.43 -11.48
CA GLY A 99 -21.95 1.18 -12.65
C GLY A 99 -21.48 2.64 -12.65
N GLY A 100 -21.62 3.34 -11.53
CA GLY A 100 -21.18 4.72 -11.39
C GLY A 100 -19.67 4.89 -11.52
N ARG A 101 -18.87 3.92 -11.00
CA ARG A 101 -17.40 3.93 -11.15
C ARG A 101 -16.97 3.71 -12.59
N GLU A 102 -17.56 2.74 -13.29
CA GLU A 102 -17.30 2.45 -14.70
C GLU A 102 -17.76 3.58 -15.61
N ALA A 103 -18.82 4.29 -15.23
CA ALA A 103 -19.31 5.49 -15.91
C ALA A 103 -18.49 6.76 -15.58
N GLY A 104 -17.27 6.60 -15.02
CA GLY A 104 -16.38 7.73 -14.73
C GLY A 104 -16.84 8.62 -13.58
N GLY A 105 -17.57 8.08 -12.60
CA GLY A 105 -18.07 8.81 -11.42
C GLY A 105 -19.50 9.34 -11.58
N ARG A 106 -20.22 8.94 -12.62
CA ARG A 106 -21.63 9.28 -12.84
C ARG A 106 -22.55 8.26 -12.18
N TYR A 107 -22.71 8.39 -10.87
CA TYR A 107 -23.56 7.55 -10.05
C TYR A 107 -25.03 7.83 -10.29
N ASN A 108 -25.84 6.78 -10.48
CA ASN A 108 -27.28 6.90 -10.57
C ASN A 108 -27.94 7.12 -9.20
N GLN A 109 -29.25 7.34 -9.15
CA GLN A 109 -29.95 7.68 -7.90
C GLN A 109 -29.91 6.53 -6.88
N LYS A 110 -30.05 5.26 -7.32
CA LYS A 110 -29.97 4.08 -6.45
C LYS A 110 -28.60 3.96 -5.79
N GLU A 111 -27.53 4.10 -6.57
CA GLU A 111 -26.15 4.08 -6.07
C GLU A 111 -25.88 5.22 -5.07
N LYS A 112 -26.40 6.43 -5.35
CA LYS A 112 -26.29 7.57 -4.43
C LYS A 112 -27.02 7.32 -3.10
N GLU A 113 -28.19 6.70 -3.13
CA GLU A 113 -28.90 6.37 -1.88
C GLU A 113 -28.17 5.31 -1.05
N LEU A 114 -27.53 4.31 -1.67
CA LEU A 114 -26.66 3.36 -0.97
C LEU A 114 -25.46 4.06 -0.31
N LEU A 115 -24.82 4.98 -1.03
CA LEU A 115 -23.74 5.80 -0.48
C LEU A 115 -24.20 6.66 0.70
N LYS A 116 -25.37 7.30 0.59
CA LYS A 116 -25.95 8.11 1.67
C LYS A 116 -26.31 7.28 2.89
N LYS A 117 -26.96 6.11 2.71
CA LYS A 117 -27.24 5.18 3.81
C LYS A 117 -25.97 4.81 4.57
N THR A 118 -24.91 4.44 3.84
CA THR A 118 -23.61 4.08 4.41
C THR A 118 -23.00 5.23 5.20
N ILE A 119 -22.99 6.43 4.64
CA ILE A 119 -22.39 7.61 5.29
C ILE A 119 -23.19 8.05 6.52
N ARG A 120 -24.51 7.92 6.51
CA ARG A 120 -25.35 8.21 7.68
C ARG A 120 -25.11 7.23 8.83
N GLU A 121 -24.72 5.99 8.54
CA GLU A 121 -24.46 4.97 9.55
C GLU A 121 -23.05 5.08 10.15
N LEU A 122 -22.10 5.73 9.48
CA LEU A 122 -20.72 5.85 9.96
C LEU A 122 -20.62 6.51 11.35
N PRO A 123 -21.32 7.62 11.70
CA PRO A 123 -21.27 8.18 13.05
C PRO A 123 -21.76 7.21 14.14
N ASN A 124 -22.69 6.30 13.81
CA ASN A 124 -23.17 5.28 14.73
C ASN A 124 -22.03 4.33 15.15
N ILE A 125 -21.29 3.80 14.19
CA ILE A 125 -20.10 2.96 14.45
C ILE A 125 -19.03 3.73 15.23
N GLN A 126 -18.74 4.97 14.82
CA GLN A 126 -17.66 5.76 15.40
C GLN A 126 -17.93 6.18 16.86
N LEU A 127 -19.14 6.57 17.17
CA LEU A 127 -19.47 7.17 18.49
C LEU A 127 -20.13 6.16 19.44
N ARG A 128 -21.11 5.38 19.01
CA ARG A 128 -21.67 4.32 19.86
C ARG A 128 -20.69 3.15 20.00
N GLY A 129 -19.94 2.82 18.95
CA GLY A 129 -18.91 1.80 18.98
C GLY A 129 -17.78 2.11 19.98
N ALA A 130 -17.46 3.40 20.15
CA ALA A 130 -16.44 3.82 21.11
C ALA A 130 -16.86 3.72 22.59
N ARG A 131 -18.17 3.75 22.87
CA ARG A 131 -18.66 3.77 24.27
C ARG A 131 -18.26 2.52 25.05
N GLY A 132 -17.42 2.71 26.09
CA GLY A 132 -16.94 1.62 26.95
C GLY A 132 -16.07 0.60 26.21
N LEU A 133 -15.43 0.98 25.11
CA LEU A 133 -14.43 0.16 24.42
C LEU A 133 -13.13 0.17 25.22
N ASP A 134 -12.59 -1.00 25.50
CA ASP A 134 -11.24 -1.14 26.01
C ASP A 134 -10.24 -1.09 24.85
N TRP A 135 -9.60 0.08 24.70
CA TRP A 135 -8.69 0.38 23.61
C TRP A 135 -7.40 -0.45 23.62
N SER A 136 -7.08 -1.11 24.75
CA SER A 136 -5.91 -2.00 24.83
C SER A 136 -6.01 -3.21 23.93
N ASN A 137 -7.24 -3.59 23.50
CA ASN A 137 -7.50 -4.67 22.57
C ASN A 137 -7.44 -4.24 21.09
N CYS A 138 -7.11 -2.99 20.79
CA CYS A 138 -6.97 -2.51 19.42
C CYS A 138 -5.59 -2.86 18.85
N TYR A 139 -5.56 -3.30 17.60
CA TYR A 139 -4.35 -3.70 16.88
C TYR A 139 -4.10 -2.78 15.67
N PRO A 140 -2.85 -2.45 15.32
CA PRO A 140 -1.58 -2.73 16.02
C PRO A 140 -1.30 -1.76 17.18
N GLN A 141 -2.16 -0.80 17.45
CA GLN A 141 -1.99 0.21 18.50
C GLN A 141 -3.35 0.77 18.96
N PRO A 142 -3.45 1.28 20.21
CA PRO A 142 -4.72 1.68 20.80
C PRO A 142 -5.28 3.01 20.28
N GLU A 143 -4.44 3.93 19.81
CA GLU A 143 -4.92 5.24 19.38
C GLU A 143 -4.17 5.83 18.17
N PHE A 144 -4.80 6.82 17.56
CA PHE A 144 -4.25 7.66 16.49
C PHE A 144 -3.48 8.82 17.12
N ASP A 145 -2.18 8.69 17.20
CA ASP A 145 -1.25 9.63 17.84
C ASP A 145 -0.28 10.28 16.84
N VAL A 146 0.59 11.17 17.34
CA VAL A 146 1.60 11.85 16.54
C VAL A 146 2.55 10.86 15.86
N ASP A 147 2.93 9.78 16.55
CA ASP A 147 3.89 8.81 16.03
C ASP A 147 3.28 7.98 14.88
N SER A 148 2.00 7.60 15.00
CA SER A 148 1.29 6.92 13.90
C SER A 148 1.11 7.80 12.66
N VAL A 149 0.87 9.10 12.86
CA VAL A 149 0.79 10.06 11.75
C VAL A 149 2.15 10.21 11.09
N LEU A 150 3.22 10.37 11.88
CA LEU A 150 4.59 10.48 11.36
C LEU A 150 5.03 9.21 10.64
N PHE A 151 4.64 8.04 11.12
CA PHE A 151 4.89 6.77 10.43
C PHE A 151 4.29 6.78 9.01
N ASP A 152 3.01 7.14 8.89
CA ASP A 152 2.32 7.20 7.60
C ASP A 152 2.90 8.29 6.66
N LEU A 153 3.28 9.46 7.20
CA LEU A 153 3.94 10.53 6.44
C LEU A 153 5.34 10.13 5.96
N ASN A 154 6.10 9.43 6.80
CA ASN A 154 7.40 8.87 6.41
C ASN A 154 7.24 7.73 5.38
N TYR A 155 6.19 6.92 5.49
CA TYR A 155 5.86 5.93 4.47
C TYR A 155 5.61 6.59 3.10
N PHE A 156 4.86 7.71 3.06
CA PHE A 156 4.73 8.54 1.86
C PHE A 156 6.09 9.05 1.37
N LYS A 157 6.91 9.61 2.27
CA LYS A 157 8.22 10.17 1.92
C LYS A 157 9.13 9.14 1.26
N TYR A 158 9.25 7.95 1.87
CA TYR A 158 10.19 6.92 1.41
C TYR A 158 9.65 6.08 0.25
N CYS A 159 8.37 5.74 0.25
CA CYS A 159 7.82 4.84 -0.76
C CYS A 159 7.29 5.56 -2.01
N PHE A 160 6.95 6.87 -1.91
CA PHE A 160 6.42 7.62 -3.04
C PHE A 160 7.27 8.84 -3.41
N LEU A 161 7.54 9.75 -2.46
CA LEU A 161 8.21 11.01 -2.77
C LEU A 161 9.65 10.82 -3.24
N LYS A 162 10.47 10.07 -2.49
CA LYS A 162 11.87 9.80 -2.87
C LYS A 162 12.02 9.12 -4.23
N PRO A 163 11.22 8.11 -4.60
CA PRO A 163 11.25 7.51 -5.93
C PRO A 163 10.95 8.46 -7.10
N THR A 164 10.38 9.64 -6.85
CA THR A 164 10.11 10.62 -7.91
C THR A 164 11.32 11.44 -8.35
N ASP A 165 12.46 11.32 -7.68
CA ASP A 165 13.66 12.15 -7.87
C ASP A 165 13.44 13.67 -7.65
N LEU A 166 12.33 14.07 -7.00
CA LEU A 166 12.12 15.44 -6.59
C LEU A 166 13.13 15.82 -5.51
N ASP A 167 13.89 16.88 -5.76
CA ASP A 167 14.81 17.41 -4.75
C ASP A 167 14.05 18.17 -3.64
N PHE A 168 14.34 17.83 -2.38
CA PHE A 168 13.75 18.48 -1.21
C PHE A 168 14.69 18.43 0.00
N HIS A 169 14.50 19.38 0.91
CA HIS A 169 15.27 19.48 2.13
C HIS A 169 14.61 18.65 3.26
N GLU A 170 15.22 17.53 3.62
CA GLU A 170 14.72 16.56 4.61
C GLU A 170 14.27 17.20 5.92
N LEU A 171 15.14 18.01 6.57
CA LEU A 171 14.84 18.60 7.87
C LEU A 171 13.67 19.60 7.83
N LYS A 172 13.53 20.36 6.75
CA LYS A 172 12.39 21.28 6.58
C LYS A 172 11.08 20.51 6.40
N LEU A 173 11.11 19.42 5.62
CA LEU A 173 9.95 18.56 5.43
C LEU A 173 9.56 17.87 6.75
N GLU A 174 10.53 17.31 7.47
CA GLU A 174 10.31 16.66 8.76
C GLU A 174 9.70 17.62 9.80
N SER A 175 10.19 18.87 9.84
CA SER A 175 9.62 19.91 10.71
C SER A 175 8.14 20.18 10.37
N ASN A 176 7.78 20.25 9.07
CA ASN A 176 6.40 20.44 8.65
C ASN A 176 5.54 19.19 8.93
N PHE A 177 6.09 18.00 8.78
CA PHE A 177 5.40 16.75 9.14
C PHE A 177 5.05 16.70 10.63
N ARG A 178 5.96 17.12 11.51
CA ARG A 178 5.71 17.19 12.95
C ARG A 178 4.63 18.22 13.31
N LEU A 179 4.63 19.39 12.66
CA LEU A 179 3.57 20.38 12.83
C LEU A 179 2.22 19.83 12.37
N PHE A 180 2.19 19.23 11.19
CA PHE A 180 0.98 18.63 10.62
C PHE A 180 0.43 17.49 11.51
N ALA A 181 1.32 16.61 12.00
CA ALA A 181 0.93 15.54 12.92
C ALA A 181 0.32 16.08 14.23
N LYS A 182 0.92 17.13 14.81
CA LYS A 182 0.37 17.80 16.00
C LYS A 182 -1.02 18.41 15.72
N ASP A 183 -1.20 19.04 14.56
CA ASP A 183 -2.50 19.59 14.18
C ASP A 183 -3.56 18.51 14.01
N LEU A 184 -3.25 17.40 13.35
CA LEU A 184 -4.18 16.28 13.18
C LEU A 184 -4.62 15.67 14.51
N THR A 185 -3.74 15.65 15.49
CA THR A 185 -3.97 15.05 16.82
C THR A 185 -4.33 16.08 17.91
N SER A 186 -4.52 17.37 17.55
CA SER A 186 -4.79 18.45 18.51
C SER A 186 -6.15 18.34 19.21
N GLU A 187 -7.14 17.78 18.52
CA GLU A 187 -8.46 17.55 19.09
C GLU A 187 -8.55 16.13 19.64
N LYS A 188 -8.74 16.03 20.97
CA LYS A 188 -9.00 14.72 21.59
C LYS A 188 -10.44 14.29 21.23
N MET A 189 -10.54 13.17 20.54
CA MET A 189 -11.81 12.57 20.20
C MET A 189 -11.82 11.11 20.63
N ASP A 190 -12.76 10.77 21.50
CA ASP A 190 -12.97 9.39 21.96
C ASP A 190 -13.92 8.66 21.00
N CYS A 191 -13.53 8.60 19.71
CA CYS A 191 -14.29 7.95 18.67
C CYS A 191 -13.55 6.69 18.19
N PHE A 192 -14.30 5.72 17.70
CA PHE A 192 -13.72 4.59 17.00
C PHE A 192 -13.34 5.03 15.58
N LEU A 193 -12.06 5.14 15.31
CA LEU A 193 -11.50 5.34 13.99
C LEU A 193 -11.37 3.97 13.32
N TYR A 194 -12.17 3.73 12.30
CA TYR A 194 -12.26 2.45 11.60
C TYR A 194 -10.97 2.11 10.82
N ARG A 195 -10.30 3.11 10.27
CA ARG A 195 -9.08 3.11 9.46
C ARG A 195 -9.28 2.65 8.02
N ASP A 196 -9.83 1.48 7.80
CA ASP A 196 -10.05 0.91 6.46
C ASP A 196 -11.51 1.01 5.99
N PHE A 197 -12.14 2.16 6.31
CA PHE A 197 -13.50 2.46 5.89
C PHE A 197 -13.54 2.76 4.38
N GLN A 198 -13.92 1.75 3.62
CA GLN A 198 -13.99 1.80 2.15
C GLN A 198 -15.11 0.87 1.63
N ALA A 199 -15.62 1.16 0.42
CA ALA A 199 -16.81 0.49 -0.13
C ALA A 199 -16.69 -1.06 -0.22
N ARG A 200 -15.49 -1.61 -0.33
CA ARG A 200 -15.26 -3.06 -0.35
C ARG A 200 -15.44 -3.72 1.03
N ASN A 201 -15.30 -2.96 2.11
CA ASN A 201 -15.42 -3.42 3.48
C ASN A 201 -16.81 -3.14 4.07
N ILE A 202 -17.80 -2.92 3.18
CA ILE A 202 -19.20 -2.67 3.53
C ILE A 202 -20.05 -3.67 2.75
N MET A 203 -20.69 -4.58 3.47
CA MET A 203 -21.66 -5.52 2.90
C MET A 203 -23.05 -4.89 2.94
N LEU A 204 -23.91 -5.29 2.02
CA LEU A 204 -25.29 -4.80 1.94
C LEU A 204 -26.26 -5.96 2.15
N ASP A 205 -27.26 -5.75 3.00
CA ASP A 205 -28.40 -6.67 3.08
C ASP A 205 -29.34 -6.51 1.87
N GLU A 206 -30.39 -7.31 1.81
CA GLU A 206 -31.38 -7.29 0.73
C GLU A 206 -32.11 -5.93 0.59
N ASN A 207 -32.17 -5.15 1.68
CA ASN A 207 -32.77 -3.81 1.72
C ASN A 207 -31.75 -2.69 1.43
N GLY A 208 -30.49 -3.05 1.17
CA GLY A 208 -29.39 -2.11 0.94
C GLY A 208 -28.93 -1.41 2.22
N ASN A 209 -29.12 -2.01 3.41
CA ASN A 209 -28.57 -1.49 4.64
C ASN A 209 -27.12 -1.96 4.79
N PRO A 210 -26.20 -1.07 5.24
CA PRO A 210 -24.79 -1.40 5.34
C PRO A 210 -24.47 -2.23 6.57
N TYR A 211 -23.60 -3.22 6.39
CA TYR A 211 -22.92 -3.99 7.43
C TYR A 211 -21.40 -3.82 7.26
N PHE A 212 -20.69 -3.67 8.36
CA PHE A 212 -19.29 -3.31 8.37
C PHE A 212 -18.41 -4.50 8.70
N ILE A 213 -17.34 -4.71 7.90
CA ILE A 213 -16.35 -5.79 8.04
C ILE A 213 -14.94 -5.20 7.97
N ASP A 214 -13.93 -5.98 8.36
CA ASP A 214 -12.50 -5.59 8.23
C ASP A 214 -12.10 -4.38 9.11
N PHE A 215 -12.65 -4.32 10.33
CA PHE A 215 -12.44 -3.22 11.29
C PHE A 215 -11.36 -3.49 12.35
N GLN A 216 -10.62 -4.60 12.27
CA GLN A 216 -9.59 -4.97 13.26
C GLN A 216 -8.44 -3.98 13.36
N GLY A 217 -8.15 -3.21 12.31
CA GLY A 217 -7.18 -2.12 12.34
C GLY A 217 -7.67 -0.85 13.06
N GLY A 218 -8.90 -0.88 13.57
CA GLY A 218 -9.54 0.25 14.22
C GLY A 218 -8.93 0.57 15.58
N ARG A 219 -9.06 1.83 16.00
CA ARG A 219 -8.46 2.38 17.20
C ARG A 219 -9.17 3.65 17.67
N LYS A 220 -8.78 4.17 18.80
CA LYS A 220 -9.22 5.49 19.24
C LYS A 220 -8.72 6.57 18.30
N GLY A 221 -9.57 7.51 17.87
CA GLY A 221 -9.14 8.61 17.02
C GLY A 221 -10.26 9.52 16.55
N PRO A 222 -9.93 10.47 15.66
CA PRO A 222 -10.87 11.47 15.17
C PRO A 222 -11.82 10.90 14.10
N PHE A 223 -13.07 11.30 14.16
CA PHE A 223 -14.12 10.87 13.21
C PHE A 223 -13.93 11.40 11.78
N TYR A 224 -13.08 12.38 11.56
CA TYR A 224 -12.81 12.94 10.22
C TYR A 224 -12.07 11.97 9.29
N TYR A 225 -11.22 11.10 9.86
CA TYR A 225 -10.33 10.23 9.10
C TYR A 225 -11.11 9.29 8.16
N ASP A 226 -12.12 8.60 8.69
CA ASP A 226 -12.86 7.60 7.92
C ASP A 226 -13.70 8.24 6.81
N LEU A 227 -14.28 9.40 7.08
CA LEU A 227 -14.99 10.20 6.09
C LEU A 227 -14.06 10.64 4.96
N ALA A 228 -12.84 11.11 5.31
CA ALA A 228 -11.81 11.46 4.32
C ALA A 228 -11.38 10.23 3.51
N SER A 229 -11.15 9.09 4.17
CA SER A 229 -10.76 7.83 3.54
C SER A 229 -11.79 7.36 2.50
N PHE A 230 -13.06 7.40 2.85
CA PHE A 230 -14.15 6.95 1.98
C PHE A 230 -14.37 7.89 0.79
N LEU A 231 -14.48 9.21 1.04
CA LEU A 231 -14.87 10.16 0.02
C LEU A 231 -13.76 10.55 -0.96
N TRP A 232 -12.47 10.42 -0.56
CA TRP A 232 -11.34 10.73 -1.42
C TRP A 232 -10.61 9.49 -1.93
N GLN A 233 -11.25 8.33 -1.86
CA GLN A 233 -10.74 7.13 -2.51
C GLN A 233 -10.63 7.36 -4.02
N ALA A 234 -9.41 7.29 -4.56
CA ALA A 234 -9.11 7.64 -5.95
C ALA A 234 -9.91 6.82 -6.97
N SER A 235 -10.06 5.51 -6.71
CA SER A 235 -10.78 4.59 -7.60
C SER A 235 -12.29 4.83 -7.68
N ALA A 236 -12.88 5.49 -6.67
CA ALA A 236 -14.32 5.77 -6.64
C ALA A 236 -14.74 6.91 -7.59
N LYS A 237 -13.83 7.82 -7.91
CA LYS A 237 -14.06 8.95 -8.84
C LYS A 237 -15.28 9.81 -8.45
N TYR A 238 -15.59 9.94 -7.15
CA TYR A 238 -16.71 10.79 -6.70
C TYR A 238 -16.52 12.24 -7.17
N SER A 239 -17.55 12.80 -7.84
CA SER A 239 -17.55 14.20 -8.25
C SER A 239 -17.54 15.13 -7.02
N PHE A 240 -17.05 16.34 -7.19
CA PHE A 240 -17.04 17.36 -6.13
C PHE A 240 -18.46 17.60 -5.56
N LYS A 241 -19.47 17.62 -6.42
CA LYS A 241 -20.87 17.75 -6.01
C LYS A 241 -21.30 16.61 -5.09
N LEU A 242 -21.05 15.36 -5.49
CA LEU A 242 -21.41 14.17 -4.70
C LEU A 242 -20.65 14.13 -3.37
N ARG A 243 -19.35 14.45 -3.36
CA ARG A 243 -18.58 14.55 -2.10
C ARG A 243 -19.21 15.56 -1.14
N ARG A 244 -19.61 16.74 -1.62
CA ARG A 244 -20.28 17.75 -0.79
C ARG A 244 -21.62 17.25 -0.24
N GLU A 245 -22.43 16.58 -1.06
CA GLU A 245 -23.68 15.97 -0.63
C GLU A 245 -23.44 14.95 0.49
N LEU A 246 -22.46 14.05 0.32
CA LEU A 246 -22.13 13.01 1.30
C LEU A 246 -21.50 13.57 2.58
N VAL A 247 -20.65 14.60 2.49
CA VAL A 247 -20.15 15.33 3.66
C VAL A 247 -21.30 15.94 4.45
N TRP A 248 -22.30 16.51 3.77
CA TRP A 248 -23.49 17.07 4.42
C TRP A 248 -24.34 16.00 5.10
N GLU A 249 -24.57 14.86 4.45
CA GLU A 249 -25.28 13.72 5.04
C GLU A 249 -24.59 13.22 6.31
N TYR A 250 -23.25 13.08 6.29
CA TYR A 250 -22.46 12.73 7.46
C TYR A 250 -22.62 13.76 8.58
N TYR A 251 -22.44 15.05 8.26
CA TYR A 251 -22.51 16.13 9.22
C TYR A 251 -23.90 16.20 9.89
N GLN A 252 -24.98 15.98 9.15
CA GLN A 252 -26.33 15.94 9.72
C GLN A 252 -26.53 14.71 10.61
N SER A 253 -26.05 13.54 10.19
CA SER A 253 -26.12 12.32 10.99
C SER A 253 -25.31 12.42 12.28
N LEU A 254 -24.14 13.05 12.23
CA LEU A 254 -23.25 13.23 13.39
C LEU A 254 -23.93 13.96 14.55
N LYS A 255 -24.83 14.91 14.28
CA LYS A 255 -25.60 15.66 15.26
C LYS A 255 -26.48 14.80 16.17
N ASN A 256 -26.82 13.59 15.72
CA ASN A 256 -27.64 12.67 16.51
C ASN A 256 -26.82 11.99 17.64
N TYR A 257 -25.49 12.10 17.60
CA TYR A 257 -24.59 11.35 18.48
C TYR A 257 -23.71 12.23 19.37
N THR A 258 -23.42 13.47 18.93
CA THR A 258 -22.55 14.40 19.66
C THR A 258 -22.82 15.85 19.26
N GLU A 259 -22.33 16.78 20.09
CA GLU A 259 -22.21 18.17 19.68
C GLU A 259 -21.22 18.28 18.53
N VAL A 260 -21.62 19.01 17.48
CA VAL A 260 -20.81 19.18 16.29
C VAL A 260 -20.24 20.60 16.20
N PRO A 261 -19.00 20.77 15.75
CA PRO A 261 -18.42 22.10 15.51
C PRO A 261 -19.17 22.80 14.37
N SER A 262 -18.96 24.13 14.23
CA SER A 262 -19.51 24.85 13.09
C SER A 262 -19.12 24.19 11.76
N VAL A 263 -19.98 24.28 10.73
CA VAL A 263 -19.69 23.71 9.40
C VAL A 263 -18.34 24.16 8.85
N ARG A 264 -17.99 25.44 9.08
CA ARG A 264 -16.70 25.99 8.64
C ARG A 264 -15.53 25.28 9.33
N HIS A 265 -15.59 25.07 10.64
CA HIS A 265 -14.55 24.36 11.40
C HIS A 265 -14.51 22.89 10.98
N PHE A 266 -15.66 22.23 10.86
CA PHE A 266 -15.74 20.85 10.43
C PHE A 266 -15.08 20.63 9.07
N VAL A 267 -15.41 21.45 8.06
CA VAL A 267 -14.83 21.33 6.71
C VAL A 267 -13.34 21.64 6.72
N HIS A 268 -12.90 22.63 7.51
CA HIS A 268 -11.47 22.92 7.67
C HIS A 268 -10.71 21.70 8.23
N ARG A 269 -11.20 21.14 9.33
CA ARG A 269 -10.58 19.93 9.93
C ARG A 269 -10.60 18.76 8.97
N LEU A 270 -11.74 18.48 8.34
CA LEU A 270 -11.85 17.43 7.32
C LEU A 270 -10.81 17.60 6.22
N SER A 271 -10.54 18.83 5.76
CA SER A 271 -9.56 19.09 4.70
C SER A 271 -8.13 18.68 5.12
N LEU A 272 -7.76 18.83 6.40
CA LEU A 272 -6.48 18.34 6.92
C LEU A 272 -6.40 16.81 6.84
N PHE A 273 -7.47 16.11 7.24
CA PHE A 273 -7.52 14.65 7.14
C PHE A 273 -7.57 14.15 5.69
N VAL A 274 -8.19 14.90 4.78
CA VAL A 274 -8.14 14.59 3.34
C VAL A 274 -6.72 14.71 2.80
N LEU A 275 -5.98 15.75 3.17
CA LEU A 275 -4.56 15.88 2.79
C LEU A 275 -3.74 14.71 3.36
N PHE A 276 -3.88 14.42 4.65
CA PHE A 276 -3.19 13.31 5.30
C PHE A 276 -3.47 11.98 4.60
N ARG A 277 -4.74 11.67 4.36
CA ARG A 277 -5.15 10.43 3.69
C ARG A 277 -4.64 10.35 2.26
N THR A 278 -4.60 11.48 1.55
CA THR A 278 -4.05 11.54 0.18
C THR A 278 -2.55 11.19 0.18
N LEU A 279 -1.78 11.72 1.13
CA LEU A 279 -0.35 11.39 1.26
C LEU A 279 -0.15 9.92 1.64
N GLN A 280 -0.92 9.42 2.60
CA GLN A 280 -0.85 8.03 3.05
C GLN A 280 -1.14 7.04 1.90
N VAL A 281 -2.20 7.26 1.10
CA VAL A 281 -2.51 6.38 -0.03
C VAL A 281 -1.47 6.48 -1.15
N LEU A 282 -0.87 7.65 -1.38
CA LEU A 282 0.24 7.79 -2.32
C LEU A 282 1.44 6.98 -1.85
N GLY A 283 1.75 6.95 -0.54
CA GLY A 283 2.76 6.06 0.03
C GLY A 283 2.48 4.59 -0.26
N ALA A 284 1.24 4.15 -0.01
CA ALA A 284 0.81 2.77 -0.30
C ALA A 284 0.85 2.44 -1.80
N TYR A 285 0.45 3.38 -2.66
CA TYR A 285 0.53 3.22 -4.11
C TYR A 285 1.98 3.20 -4.61
N GLY A 286 2.86 4.00 -3.99
CA GLY A 286 4.29 3.94 -4.26
C GLY A 286 4.87 2.57 -3.91
N PHE A 287 4.64 2.09 -2.70
CA PHE A 287 5.14 0.78 -2.29
C PHE A 287 4.60 -0.35 -3.17
N ARG A 288 3.27 -0.49 -3.23
CA ARG A 288 2.65 -1.59 -3.97
C ARG A 288 2.74 -1.45 -5.49
N GLY A 289 2.81 -0.22 -6.00
CA GLY A 289 2.96 0.06 -7.43
C GLY A 289 4.42 0.01 -7.90
N TYR A 290 5.33 0.75 -7.25
CA TYR A 290 6.71 0.83 -7.73
C TYR A 290 7.57 -0.35 -7.27
N PHE A 291 7.35 -0.86 -6.02
CA PHE A 291 8.16 -1.94 -5.48
C PHE A 291 7.53 -3.33 -5.71
N GLU A 292 6.23 -3.50 -5.41
CA GLU A 292 5.52 -4.78 -5.67
C GLU A 292 4.97 -4.91 -7.10
N ARG A 293 5.06 -3.87 -7.93
CA ARG A 293 4.64 -3.82 -9.34
C ARG A 293 3.17 -4.19 -9.60
N LYS A 294 2.31 -3.98 -8.64
CA LYS A 294 0.87 -4.24 -8.78
C LYS A 294 0.22 -3.15 -9.64
N LYS A 295 -0.13 -3.48 -10.87
CA LYS A 295 -0.65 -2.58 -11.92
C LYS A 295 -1.78 -1.67 -11.44
N HIS A 296 -2.75 -2.19 -10.72
CA HIS A 296 -3.90 -1.41 -10.25
C HIS A 296 -3.54 -0.30 -9.24
N PHE A 297 -2.42 -0.43 -8.49
CA PHE A 297 -1.92 0.65 -7.64
C PHE A 297 -1.25 1.74 -8.46
N ILE A 298 -0.50 1.39 -9.50
CA ILE A 298 0.08 2.37 -10.43
C ILE A 298 -1.04 3.17 -11.12
N GLU A 299 -2.09 2.52 -11.58
CA GLU A 299 -3.26 3.14 -12.20
C GLU A 299 -4.05 4.04 -11.24
N SER A 300 -3.88 3.86 -9.93
CA SER A 300 -4.50 4.70 -8.90
C SER A 300 -3.71 5.97 -8.57
N ILE A 301 -2.44 6.08 -8.99
CA ILE A 301 -1.60 7.26 -8.74
C ILE A 301 -2.16 8.53 -9.44
N PRO A 302 -2.52 8.52 -10.74
CA PRO A 302 -3.00 9.72 -11.42
C PRO A 302 -4.22 10.37 -10.76
N PRO A 303 -5.30 9.64 -10.44
CA PRO A 303 -6.43 10.22 -9.75
C PRO A 303 -6.11 10.68 -8.32
N ALA A 304 -5.13 10.06 -7.63
CA ALA A 304 -4.67 10.55 -6.33
C ALA A 304 -3.88 11.85 -6.44
N ILE A 305 -3.02 11.99 -7.45
CA ILE A 305 -2.32 13.26 -7.76
C ILE A 305 -3.33 14.35 -8.13
N GLN A 306 -4.40 14.02 -8.87
CA GLN A 306 -5.45 15.00 -9.16
C GLN A 306 -6.18 15.45 -7.89
N ASN A 307 -6.51 14.53 -6.99
CA ASN A 307 -7.06 14.90 -5.68
C ASN A 307 -6.10 15.82 -4.90
N LEU A 308 -4.80 15.55 -4.94
CA LEU A 308 -3.78 16.40 -4.31
C LEU A 308 -3.75 17.80 -4.93
N ARG A 309 -3.77 17.93 -6.26
CA ARG A 309 -3.85 19.25 -6.95
C ARG A 309 -5.07 20.04 -6.53
N ASP A 310 -6.22 19.40 -6.44
CA ASP A 310 -7.45 20.09 -6.04
C ASP A 310 -7.39 20.57 -4.59
N LEU A 311 -6.76 19.82 -3.70
CA LEU A 311 -6.51 20.25 -2.32
C LEU A 311 -5.54 21.44 -2.25
N LEU A 312 -4.47 21.42 -3.02
CA LEU A 312 -3.46 22.49 -3.03
C LEU A 312 -4.04 23.86 -3.46
N LYS A 313 -5.16 23.87 -4.22
CA LYS A 313 -5.90 25.09 -4.57
C LYS A 313 -6.54 25.79 -3.36
N MET A 314 -6.75 25.09 -2.24
CA MET A 314 -7.33 25.67 -1.02
C MET A 314 -6.36 26.65 -0.31
N GLY A 315 -5.07 26.56 -0.60
CA GLY A 315 -4.06 27.54 -0.21
C GLY A 315 -3.59 27.44 1.25
N GLU A 316 -2.69 28.36 1.62
CA GLU A 316 -1.96 28.34 2.89
C GLU A 316 -2.82 28.66 4.12
N LYS A 317 -3.95 29.33 3.93
CA LYS A 317 -4.90 29.60 5.04
C LYS A 317 -5.54 28.31 5.58
N VAL A 318 -5.61 27.26 4.75
CA VAL A 318 -6.12 25.94 5.14
C VAL A 318 -4.97 25.03 5.58
N PHE A 319 -3.82 25.13 4.92
CA PHE A 319 -2.65 24.28 5.14
C PHE A 319 -1.42 25.12 5.51
N PRO A 320 -1.22 25.47 6.79
CA PRO A 320 -0.14 26.38 7.22
C PRO A 320 1.23 25.67 7.34
N TYR A 321 1.60 24.89 6.32
CA TYR A 321 2.84 24.13 6.22
C TYR A 321 3.62 24.53 4.97
N PRO A 322 4.23 25.74 4.93
CA PRO A 322 4.66 26.36 3.68
C PRO A 322 5.66 25.52 2.89
N TYR A 323 6.63 24.91 3.55
CA TYR A 323 7.62 24.07 2.87
C TYR A 323 7.00 22.80 2.29
N MET A 324 6.17 22.11 3.06
CA MET A 324 5.46 20.90 2.60
C MET A 324 4.54 21.24 1.42
N MET A 325 3.80 22.35 1.51
CA MET A 325 2.87 22.75 0.44
C MET A 325 3.60 23.13 -0.85
N ASP A 326 4.74 23.81 -0.76
CA ASP A 326 5.59 24.11 -1.92
C ASP A 326 6.13 22.82 -2.55
N MET A 327 6.68 21.93 -1.74
CA MET A 327 7.16 20.63 -2.19
C MET A 327 6.06 19.81 -2.88
N LEU A 328 4.85 19.76 -2.31
CA LEU A 328 3.72 19.04 -2.90
C LEU A 328 3.26 19.67 -4.23
N ARG A 329 3.28 21.01 -4.37
CA ARG A 329 3.04 21.66 -5.68
C ARG A 329 4.07 21.21 -6.71
N ARG A 330 5.37 21.29 -6.38
CA ARG A 330 6.45 20.83 -7.27
C ARG A 330 6.30 19.35 -7.63
N LEU A 331 5.91 18.50 -6.66
CA LEU A 331 5.63 17.09 -6.89
C LEU A 331 4.55 16.91 -7.97
N THR A 332 3.42 17.61 -7.85
CA THR A 332 2.32 17.47 -8.80
C THR A 332 2.65 18.00 -10.20
N GLU A 333 3.66 18.88 -10.33
CA GLU A 333 4.11 19.46 -11.59
C GLU A 333 5.19 18.63 -12.30
N LEU A 334 5.63 17.51 -11.73
CA LEU A 334 6.62 16.64 -12.37
C LEU A 334 6.14 16.12 -13.73
N PRO A 335 7.01 16.04 -14.75
CA PRO A 335 6.64 15.62 -16.10
C PRO A 335 5.90 14.29 -16.19
N GLN A 336 6.28 13.34 -15.32
CA GLN A 336 5.66 12.02 -15.26
C GLN A 336 4.17 12.07 -14.86
N PHE A 337 3.76 13.02 -14.02
CA PHE A 337 2.37 13.20 -13.64
C PHE A 337 1.57 14.03 -14.66
N LYS A 338 2.23 14.97 -15.37
CA LYS A 338 1.61 15.70 -16.49
C LYS A 338 1.29 14.80 -17.68
N ARG A 339 2.17 13.85 -18.01
CA ARG A 339 1.93 12.84 -19.07
C ARG A 339 0.73 11.97 -18.77
N ILE A 340 0.55 11.57 -17.51
CA ILE A 340 -0.57 10.76 -17.08
C ILE A 340 -1.90 11.50 -17.25
N GLU A 341 -1.95 12.82 -17.00
CA GLU A 341 -3.13 13.65 -17.28
C GLU A 341 -3.46 13.70 -18.78
N SER A 342 -2.46 13.90 -19.62
CA SER A 342 -2.64 13.89 -21.08
C SER A 342 -3.18 12.55 -21.57
N ALA A 343 -2.68 11.44 -21.03
CA ALA A 343 -3.16 10.10 -21.35
C ALA A 343 -4.59 9.85 -20.86
N ALA A 344 -4.96 10.37 -19.67
CA ALA A 344 -6.32 10.28 -19.14
C ALA A 344 -7.32 11.14 -19.95
N ILE A 345 -6.89 12.32 -20.45
CA ILE A 345 -7.67 13.19 -21.34
C ILE A 345 -7.88 12.52 -22.70
N THR A 346 -6.83 11.88 -23.24
CA THR A 346 -6.92 11.14 -24.50
C THR A 346 -7.85 9.92 -24.38
N ARG A 347 -7.95 9.29 -23.21
CA ARG A 347 -8.95 8.24 -22.94
C ARG A 347 -10.40 8.73 -23.02
N ALA A 348 -10.67 9.98 -22.64
CA ALA A 348 -12.00 10.58 -22.77
C ALA A 348 -12.41 10.77 -24.25
N ASP A 349 -11.43 10.89 -25.16
CA ASP A 349 -11.62 11.07 -26.61
C ASP A 349 -11.66 9.74 -27.38
N GLY A 350 -11.80 8.58 -26.71
CA GLY A 350 -12.00 7.28 -27.36
C GLY A 350 -10.74 6.59 -27.88
N TYR A 351 -9.55 7.10 -27.62
CA TYR A 351 -8.30 6.44 -27.97
C TYR A 351 -8.04 5.24 -27.05
N LYS A 352 -8.00 4.03 -27.62
CA LYS A 352 -7.45 2.84 -26.95
C LYS A 352 -5.96 3.05 -26.74
N ILE A 353 -5.54 3.27 -25.51
CA ILE A 353 -4.13 3.13 -25.14
C ILE A 353 -3.84 1.63 -25.22
N THR A 354 -3.18 1.20 -26.31
CA THR A 354 -2.47 -0.07 -26.32
C THR A 354 -1.47 -0.08 -25.18
N ASP A 355 -1.22 -1.23 -24.57
CA ASP A 355 -0.43 -1.51 -23.36
C ASP A 355 1.03 -1.01 -23.35
N ASN A 356 1.30 0.16 -23.88
CA ASN A 356 2.61 0.80 -23.87
C ASN A 356 2.75 1.65 -22.61
N ASN A 357 3.07 0.99 -21.53
CA ASN A 357 4.03 1.36 -20.51
C ASN A 357 4.48 2.82 -20.42
N ILE A 358 3.89 3.56 -19.50
CA ILE A 358 4.49 4.82 -19.02
C ILE A 358 5.80 4.54 -18.25
N TYR A 359 6.06 3.30 -17.88
CA TYR A 359 7.23 2.81 -17.15
C TYR A 359 7.92 1.60 -17.80
N SER A 360 7.56 1.24 -19.04
CA SER A 360 8.35 0.27 -19.79
C SER A 360 9.58 0.93 -20.35
N ALA A 361 10.65 0.20 -20.32
CA ALA A 361 11.85 0.44 -21.04
C ALA A 361 11.58 1.03 -22.44
N HIS A 362 12.40 1.95 -22.90
CA HIS A 362 12.31 2.50 -24.25
C HIS A 362 12.14 1.37 -25.27
N PRO A 363 11.38 1.57 -26.37
CA PRO A 363 11.19 0.55 -27.41
C PRO A 363 12.48 0.08 -28.11
N GLN A 364 13.63 0.62 -27.72
CA GLN A 364 14.96 0.24 -28.21
C GLN A 364 15.65 -0.81 -27.34
N ASP A 365 15.14 -1.05 -26.11
CA ASP A 365 15.61 -2.16 -25.31
C ASP A 365 14.83 -3.41 -25.81
N GLY A 366 15.39 -4.10 -26.79
CA GLY A 366 14.93 -5.43 -27.20
C GLY A 366 14.86 -6.33 -25.94
N PRO A 367 14.00 -7.35 -25.92
CA PRO A 367 13.89 -8.23 -24.77
C PRO A 367 15.29 -8.75 -24.47
N ALA A 368 15.80 -8.45 -23.26
CA ALA A 368 17.00 -9.09 -22.79
C ALA A 368 16.79 -10.59 -22.96
N THR A 369 17.63 -11.22 -23.76
CA THR A 369 17.56 -12.65 -24.06
C THR A 369 18.05 -13.44 -22.86
N TYR A 370 17.36 -13.32 -21.73
CA TYR A 370 17.54 -14.25 -20.63
C TYR A 370 16.88 -15.55 -21.01
N SER A 371 17.63 -16.64 -20.95
CA SER A 371 17.01 -17.96 -21.01
C SER A 371 15.90 -18.02 -19.96
N LYS A 372 14.67 -18.32 -20.36
CA LYS A 372 13.56 -18.50 -19.42
C LYS A 372 14.02 -19.51 -18.37
N TYR A 373 14.01 -19.08 -17.11
CA TYR A 373 14.26 -19.95 -15.98
C TYR A 373 13.22 -21.09 -16.01
N ASP A 374 13.71 -22.32 -16.06
CA ASP A 374 12.89 -23.53 -16.17
C ASP A 374 12.53 -24.17 -14.81
N GLY A 375 12.97 -23.56 -13.70
CA GLY A 375 12.69 -24.02 -12.33
C GLY A 375 13.55 -25.20 -11.89
N LYS A 376 14.56 -25.62 -12.64
CA LYS A 376 15.37 -26.83 -12.39
C LYS A 376 16.86 -26.47 -12.28
N GLY A 377 17.59 -27.29 -11.53
CA GLY A 377 19.05 -27.18 -11.42
C GLY A 377 19.56 -26.54 -10.12
N PRO A 378 20.88 -26.28 -9.99
CA PRO A 378 21.47 -25.62 -8.85
C PRO A 378 21.05 -24.14 -8.77
N LEU A 379 21.32 -23.51 -7.62
CA LEU A 379 21.02 -22.09 -7.42
C LEU A 379 21.82 -21.23 -8.41
N VAL A 380 21.11 -20.39 -9.14
CA VAL A 380 21.66 -19.28 -9.94
C VAL A 380 21.30 -17.96 -9.27
N VAL A 381 22.31 -17.16 -8.97
CA VAL A 381 22.13 -15.82 -8.41
C VAL A 381 22.22 -14.78 -9.53
N ARG A 382 21.23 -13.91 -9.66
CA ARG A 382 21.19 -12.86 -10.66
C ARG A 382 21.37 -11.50 -10.01
N VAL A 383 22.34 -10.73 -10.49
CA VAL A 383 22.68 -9.43 -9.93
C VAL A 383 22.54 -8.36 -11.01
N PHE A 384 21.69 -7.37 -10.76
CA PHE A 384 21.41 -6.30 -11.70
C PHE A 384 21.90 -4.96 -11.18
N SER A 385 22.47 -4.12 -12.06
CA SER A 385 22.52 -2.69 -11.84
C SER A 385 21.52 -1.98 -12.74
N PHE A 386 20.86 -0.93 -12.22
CA PHE A 386 19.80 -0.25 -12.96
C PHE A 386 19.64 1.22 -12.57
N SER A 387 18.96 1.98 -13.46
CA SER A 387 18.49 3.33 -13.17
C SER A 387 17.07 3.30 -12.62
N PHE A 388 16.83 3.92 -11.46
CA PHE A 388 15.46 4.11 -10.95
C PHE A 388 14.56 4.87 -11.94
N LYS A 389 15.13 5.70 -12.82
CA LYS A 389 14.38 6.41 -13.88
C LYS A 389 13.79 5.47 -14.93
N LYS A 390 14.40 4.30 -15.10
CA LYS A 390 13.98 3.28 -16.07
C LYS A 390 13.27 2.08 -15.42
N GLY A 391 13.01 2.16 -14.12
CA GLY A 391 12.31 1.10 -13.35
C GLY A 391 13.23 -0.03 -12.89
N ILE A 392 12.75 -0.79 -11.92
CA ILE A 392 13.46 -1.95 -11.33
C ILE A 392 13.44 -3.12 -12.33
N PRO A 393 14.52 -3.89 -12.49
CA PRO A 393 14.54 -5.10 -13.34
C PRO A 393 13.48 -6.13 -12.91
N GLU A 394 12.92 -6.86 -13.87
CA GLU A 394 11.96 -7.95 -13.59
C GLU A 394 12.67 -9.21 -13.12
N ASP A 395 12.02 -9.96 -12.23
CA ASP A 395 12.52 -11.27 -11.81
C ASP A 395 12.31 -12.29 -12.94
N PRO A 396 13.40 -12.84 -13.53
CA PRO A 396 13.30 -13.81 -14.61
C PRO A 396 12.61 -15.12 -14.22
N SER A 397 12.55 -15.43 -12.91
CA SER A 397 11.88 -16.64 -12.42
C SER A 397 10.34 -16.54 -12.51
N GLY A 398 9.79 -15.33 -12.68
CA GLY A 398 8.36 -15.10 -12.69
C GLY A 398 7.67 -15.18 -11.32
N ASN A 399 8.42 -15.48 -10.25
CA ASN A 399 7.87 -15.56 -8.89
C ASN A 399 7.69 -14.20 -8.23
N GLY A 400 8.27 -13.14 -8.81
CA GLY A 400 8.17 -11.77 -8.31
C GLY A 400 8.91 -11.60 -6.98
N GLY A 401 10.22 -11.72 -6.97
CA GLY A 401 11.01 -11.63 -5.75
C GLY A 401 12.39 -11.04 -5.99
N GLY A 402 13.17 -10.98 -4.90
CA GLY A 402 14.54 -10.48 -4.92
C GLY A 402 14.73 -9.25 -4.05
N TYR A 403 15.96 -8.81 -3.94
CA TYR A 403 16.36 -7.67 -3.13
C TYR A 403 16.65 -6.47 -4.02
N VAL A 404 16.17 -5.29 -3.61
CA VAL A 404 16.46 -4.03 -4.30
C VAL A 404 17.17 -3.10 -3.32
N PHE A 405 18.40 -2.77 -3.64
CA PHE A 405 19.24 -1.86 -2.85
C PHE A 405 19.33 -0.50 -3.52
N ASP A 406 19.13 0.55 -2.74
CA ASP A 406 19.21 1.93 -3.18
C ASP A 406 20.60 2.50 -2.87
N CYS A 407 21.44 2.65 -3.91
CA CYS A 407 22.77 3.21 -3.79
C CYS A 407 22.79 4.75 -3.76
N ARG A 408 21.62 5.44 -3.75
CA ARG A 408 21.58 6.91 -3.79
C ARG A 408 21.98 7.57 -2.47
N SER A 409 22.04 6.80 -1.39
CA SER A 409 22.53 7.27 -0.09
C SER A 409 24.02 7.55 -0.06
N THR A 410 24.81 6.97 -0.98
CA THR A 410 26.26 7.12 -1.04
C THR A 410 26.68 8.25 -1.98
N HIS A 411 27.91 8.74 -1.84
CA HIS A 411 28.45 9.85 -2.61
C HIS A 411 28.38 9.59 -4.12
N ASN A 412 28.00 10.62 -4.89
CA ASN A 412 27.69 10.47 -6.31
C ASN A 412 28.81 10.99 -7.22
N PRO A 413 29.62 10.13 -7.87
CA PRO A 413 30.66 10.55 -8.81
C PRO A 413 30.09 11.37 -9.98
N GLY A 414 28.89 11.06 -10.44
CA GLY A 414 28.25 11.73 -11.57
C GLY A 414 27.94 13.23 -11.39
N ARG A 415 28.17 13.77 -10.19
CA ARG A 415 28.14 15.23 -9.95
C ARG A 415 29.37 15.96 -10.47
N TYR A 416 30.46 15.25 -10.74
CA TYR A 416 31.76 15.82 -11.12
C TYR A 416 32.09 15.52 -12.59
N GLU A 417 32.49 16.54 -13.33
CA GLU A 417 32.74 16.47 -14.79
C GLU A 417 33.67 15.30 -15.20
N PRO A 418 34.79 15.00 -14.47
CA PRO A 418 35.70 13.94 -14.88
C PRO A 418 35.06 12.55 -14.93
N TYR A 419 33.99 12.32 -14.14
CA TYR A 419 33.40 10.99 -13.99
C TYR A 419 32.08 10.81 -14.78
N LYS A 420 31.49 11.88 -15.34
CA LYS A 420 30.18 11.84 -16.00
C LYS A 420 30.07 10.83 -17.15
N LYS A 421 31.15 10.59 -17.86
CA LYS A 421 31.20 9.65 -19.00
C LYS A 421 31.68 8.26 -18.62
N LEU A 422 32.19 8.08 -17.41
CA LEU A 422 32.70 6.82 -16.89
C LEU A 422 31.60 6.02 -16.19
N THR A 423 31.86 4.77 -15.91
CA THR A 423 30.94 3.85 -15.23
C THR A 423 31.53 3.37 -13.88
N GLY A 424 30.77 2.64 -13.12
CA GLY A 424 31.26 2.01 -11.88
C GLY A 424 32.27 0.90 -12.09
N LEU A 425 32.62 0.54 -13.32
CA LEU A 425 33.69 -0.41 -13.69
C LEU A 425 35.01 0.29 -14.05
N ASP A 426 35.00 1.62 -14.19
CA ASP A 426 36.19 2.38 -14.57
C ASP A 426 37.01 2.76 -13.33
N GLU A 427 38.31 2.50 -13.37
CA GLU A 427 39.25 2.73 -12.28
C GLU A 427 39.16 4.09 -11.58
N PRO A 428 38.99 5.24 -12.28
CA PRO A 428 38.85 6.54 -11.61
C PRO A 428 37.58 6.65 -10.77
N VAL A 429 36.48 5.99 -11.18
CA VAL A 429 35.22 5.96 -10.45
C VAL A 429 35.32 5.01 -9.26
N ILE A 430 35.94 3.86 -9.44
CA ILE A 430 36.22 2.89 -8.38
C ILE A 430 36.98 3.58 -7.24
N ARG A 431 38.11 4.21 -7.55
CA ARG A 431 38.90 4.94 -6.54
C ARG A 431 38.11 6.03 -5.85
N PHE A 432 37.36 6.83 -6.58
CA PHE A 432 36.51 7.88 -6.01
C PHE A 432 35.53 7.31 -4.97
N LEU A 433 34.90 6.17 -5.25
CA LEU A 433 33.92 5.54 -4.38
C LEU A 433 34.57 4.88 -3.15
N GLU A 434 35.75 4.30 -3.34
CA GLU A 434 36.52 3.63 -2.27
C GLU A 434 37.18 4.63 -1.32
N ASP A 435 37.78 5.71 -1.85
CA ASP A 435 38.41 6.76 -1.06
C ASP A 435 37.40 7.49 -0.17
N ASP A 436 36.15 7.66 -0.64
CA ASP A 436 35.06 8.24 0.14
C ASP A 436 34.58 7.31 1.27
N GLY A 437 34.62 6.00 1.07
CA GLY A 437 34.33 4.96 2.06
C GLY A 437 32.84 4.69 2.32
N GLU A 438 31.91 5.58 1.95
CA GLU A 438 30.46 5.38 2.18
C GLU A 438 29.93 4.13 1.47
N ILE A 439 30.36 3.90 0.24
CA ILE A 439 29.91 2.73 -0.54
C ILE A 439 30.46 1.41 0.04
N LEU A 440 31.62 1.43 0.65
CA LEU A 440 32.20 0.23 1.30
C LEU A 440 31.38 -0.15 2.53
N THR A 441 31.02 0.82 3.39
CA THR A 441 30.15 0.61 4.55
C THR A 441 28.77 0.10 4.13
N PHE A 442 28.24 0.62 3.04
CA PHE A 442 26.98 0.15 2.46
C PHE A 442 27.09 -1.31 2.02
N LEU A 443 28.16 -1.67 1.28
CA LEU A 443 28.39 -3.04 0.78
C LEU A 443 28.63 -4.05 1.91
N GLU A 444 29.31 -3.68 2.98
CA GLU A 444 29.45 -4.56 4.17
C GLU A 444 28.11 -5.02 4.73
N SER A 445 27.14 -4.10 4.78
CA SER A 445 25.78 -4.42 5.25
C SER A 445 25.04 -5.31 4.25
N VAL A 446 25.22 -5.05 2.95
CA VAL A 446 24.63 -5.86 1.87
C VAL A 446 25.23 -7.27 1.86
N TYR A 447 26.53 -7.43 2.02
CA TYR A 447 27.20 -8.74 2.07
C TYR A 447 26.66 -9.60 3.21
N LYS A 448 26.52 -9.06 4.42
CA LYS A 448 25.96 -9.81 5.57
C LYS A 448 24.55 -10.33 5.27
N LEU A 449 23.70 -9.48 4.65
CA LEU A 449 22.36 -9.87 4.27
C LEU A 449 22.38 -10.94 3.15
N ALA A 450 23.14 -10.70 2.09
CA ALA A 450 23.24 -11.60 0.94
C ALA A 450 23.77 -12.98 1.35
N ASP A 451 24.81 -13.03 2.16
CA ASP A 451 25.41 -14.27 2.65
C ASP A 451 24.40 -15.16 3.38
N HIS A 452 23.61 -14.55 4.26
CA HIS A 452 22.58 -15.28 4.99
C HIS A 452 21.54 -15.89 4.05
N HIS A 453 21.09 -15.11 3.05
CA HIS A 453 20.05 -15.55 2.13
C HIS A 453 20.56 -16.56 1.09
N VAL A 454 21.74 -16.35 0.51
CA VAL A 454 22.35 -17.31 -0.44
C VAL A 454 22.54 -18.67 0.25
N ASN A 455 23.13 -18.68 1.45
CA ASN A 455 23.28 -19.92 2.22
C ASN A 455 21.94 -20.61 2.48
N ARG A 456 20.91 -19.85 2.87
CA ARG A 456 19.57 -20.39 3.13
C ARG A 456 18.89 -20.94 1.89
N TYR A 457 19.09 -20.30 0.73
CA TYR A 457 18.56 -20.75 -0.55
C TYR A 457 19.22 -22.06 -1.00
N ILE A 458 20.56 -22.17 -0.84
CA ILE A 458 21.29 -23.42 -1.09
C ILE A 458 20.74 -24.55 -0.21
N GLN A 459 20.62 -24.32 1.11
CA GLN A 459 20.10 -25.33 2.06
C GLN A 459 18.68 -25.80 1.75
N ARG A 460 17.84 -24.93 1.17
CA ARG A 460 16.45 -25.24 0.82
C ARG A 460 16.28 -25.79 -0.60
N GLY A 461 17.35 -25.89 -1.38
CA GLY A 461 17.28 -26.34 -2.77
C GLY A 461 16.55 -25.36 -3.69
N PHE A 462 16.54 -24.06 -3.36
CA PHE A 462 16.01 -23.05 -4.27
C PHE A 462 17.00 -22.81 -5.40
N THR A 463 16.46 -22.50 -6.58
CA THR A 463 17.21 -22.49 -7.82
C THR A 463 17.38 -21.10 -8.42
N SER A 464 16.71 -20.06 -7.87
CA SER A 464 16.82 -18.68 -8.34
C SER A 464 16.78 -17.69 -7.17
N LEU A 465 17.70 -16.71 -7.18
CA LEU A 465 17.74 -15.58 -6.25
C LEU A 465 18.19 -14.35 -7.02
N MET A 466 17.57 -13.19 -6.77
CA MET A 466 17.86 -11.95 -7.47
C MET A 466 18.26 -10.84 -6.50
N PHE A 467 19.29 -10.07 -6.87
CA PHE A 467 19.69 -8.82 -6.23
C PHE A 467 19.76 -7.70 -7.25
N CYS A 468 19.20 -6.54 -6.92
CA CYS A 468 19.20 -5.37 -7.80
C CYS A 468 19.78 -4.16 -7.07
N PHE A 469 20.67 -3.43 -7.75
CA PHE A 469 21.25 -2.19 -7.26
C PHE A 469 20.81 -1.03 -8.12
N GLY A 470 20.13 -0.04 -7.50
CA GLY A 470 19.62 1.13 -8.19
C GLY A 470 20.34 2.41 -7.80
N CYS A 471 20.63 3.25 -8.78
CA CYS A 471 20.97 4.64 -8.55
C CYS A 471 20.24 5.55 -9.54
N THR A 472 20.41 6.87 -9.51
CA THR A 472 19.67 7.79 -10.35
C THR A 472 19.89 7.53 -11.84
N GLY A 473 21.14 7.35 -12.26
CA GLY A 473 21.50 7.13 -13.68
C GLY A 473 21.80 5.68 -14.05
N GLY A 474 21.89 4.76 -13.07
CA GLY A 474 22.27 3.37 -13.34
C GLY A 474 23.72 3.20 -13.84
N GLN A 475 24.61 4.17 -13.60
CA GLN A 475 25.90 4.25 -14.29
C GLN A 475 27.12 4.03 -13.38
N HIS A 476 27.10 4.57 -12.15
CA HIS A 476 28.29 4.56 -11.28
C HIS A 476 28.08 3.64 -10.06
N ARG A 477 27.41 4.13 -9.01
CA ARG A 477 27.25 3.46 -7.72
C ARG A 477 26.55 2.12 -7.81
N SER A 478 25.48 2.03 -8.60
CA SER A 478 24.74 0.78 -8.82
C SER A 478 25.58 -0.26 -9.57
N VAL A 479 26.37 0.17 -10.55
CA VAL A 479 27.26 -0.70 -11.34
C VAL A 479 28.36 -1.26 -10.44
N TYR A 480 29.06 -0.39 -9.71
CA TYR A 480 30.08 -0.77 -8.74
C TYR A 480 29.53 -1.78 -7.71
N SER A 481 28.40 -1.45 -7.06
CA SER A 481 27.83 -2.30 -6.02
C SER A 481 27.35 -3.65 -6.55
N ALA A 482 26.75 -3.69 -7.73
CA ALA A 482 26.29 -4.93 -8.36
C ALA A 482 27.48 -5.86 -8.71
N GLN A 483 28.52 -5.31 -9.29
CA GLN A 483 29.74 -6.05 -9.65
C GLN A 483 30.36 -6.69 -8.40
N HIS A 484 30.61 -5.90 -7.36
CA HIS A 484 31.25 -6.37 -6.15
C HIS A 484 30.43 -7.40 -5.36
N LEU A 485 29.08 -7.25 -5.31
CA LEU A 485 28.25 -8.30 -4.70
C LEU A 485 28.30 -9.60 -5.50
N ALA A 486 28.26 -9.53 -6.82
CA ALA A 486 28.31 -10.71 -7.68
C ALA A 486 29.62 -11.50 -7.50
N GLU A 487 30.75 -10.80 -7.50
CA GLU A 487 32.07 -11.39 -7.26
C GLU A 487 32.15 -11.98 -5.86
N HIS A 488 31.70 -11.28 -4.82
CA HIS A 488 31.66 -11.77 -3.44
C HIS A 488 30.86 -13.07 -3.31
N ILE A 489 29.64 -13.13 -3.89
CA ILE A 489 28.80 -14.34 -3.83
C ILE A 489 29.45 -15.49 -4.57
N HIS A 490 30.00 -15.24 -5.77
CA HIS A 490 30.67 -16.26 -6.56
C HIS A 490 31.92 -16.81 -5.84
N GLU A 491 32.71 -15.91 -5.27
CA GLU A 491 33.93 -16.33 -4.54
C GLU A 491 33.59 -17.16 -3.31
N LYS A 492 32.63 -16.74 -2.52
CA LYS A 492 32.28 -17.32 -1.23
C LYS A 492 31.50 -18.63 -1.33
N PHE A 493 30.55 -18.71 -2.23
CA PHE A 493 29.60 -19.83 -2.31
C PHE A 493 29.83 -20.74 -3.53
N GLY A 494 30.62 -20.31 -4.50
CA GLY A 494 30.91 -21.09 -5.70
C GLY A 494 29.73 -21.32 -6.63
N VAL A 495 28.61 -20.65 -6.39
CA VAL A 495 27.40 -20.75 -7.24
C VAL A 495 27.56 -19.96 -8.54
N GLU A 496 26.74 -20.29 -9.55
CA GLU A 496 26.68 -19.49 -10.76
C GLU A 496 26.07 -18.11 -10.44
N VAL A 497 26.74 -17.05 -10.93
CA VAL A 497 26.24 -15.69 -10.79
C VAL A 497 26.14 -15.04 -12.16
N GLN A 498 24.94 -14.54 -12.50
CA GLN A 498 24.67 -13.80 -13.73
C GLN A 498 24.58 -12.31 -13.40
N ILE A 499 25.42 -11.49 -14.02
CA ILE A 499 25.50 -10.05 -13.81
C ILE A 499 24.90 -9.36 -15.02
N CYS A 500 24.06 -8.36 -14.79
CA CYS A 500 23.54 -7.49 -15.83
C CYS A 500 23.64 -6.03 -15.42
N HIS A 501 24.50 -5.27 -16.08
CA HIS A 501 24.53 -3.82 -15.98
C HIS A 501 23.64 -3.25 -17.07
N ARG A 502 22.35 -3.08 -16.74
CA ARG A 502 21.30 -2.81 -17.71
C ARG A 502 21.54 -1.55 -18.55
N GLU A 503 22.00 -0.48 -17.93
CA GLU A 503 22.20 0.80 -18.61
C GLU A 503 23.49 0.86 -19.44
N GLN A 504 24.41 -0.08 -19.24
CA GLN A 504 25.65 -0.26 -19.99
C GLN A 504 25.56 -1.34 -21.06
N HIS A 505 24.44 -2.12 -21.08
CA HIS A 505 24.26 -3.28 -21.95
C HIS A 505 25.38 -4.33 -21.76
N ILE A 506 25.83 -4.52 -20.51
CA ILE A 506 26.86 -5.49 -20.16
C ILE A 506 26.22 -6.67 -19.47
N GLU A 507 26.43 -7.86 -20.00
CA GLU A 507 26.04 -9.13 -19.40
C GLU A 507 27.28 -9.99 -19.16
N GLN A 508 27.38 -10.59 -17.98
CA GLN A 508 28.50 -11.44 -17.57
C GLN A 508 27.98 -12.64 -16.80
N VAL A 509 28.58 -13.81 -17.03
CA VAL A 509 28.31 -15.02 -16.25
C VAL A 509 29.58 -15.45 -15.55
N LEU A 510 29.51 -15.61 -14.23
CA LEU A 510 30.52 -16.26 -13.41
C LEU A 510 30.03 -17.71 -13.19
N PRO A 511 30.64 -18.71 -13.87
CA PRO A 511 30.16 -20.08 -13.83
C PRO A 511 30.38 -20.70 -12.45
N ALA A 512 29.53 -21.66 -12.06
CA ALA A 512 29.72 -22.37 -10.79
C ALA A 512 31.10 -22.98 -10.69
N LYS A 513 31.74 -22.89 -9.52
CA LYS A 513 33.03 -23.54 -9.24
C LYS A 513 32.80 -25.04 -9.16
N GLN A 514 33.62 -25.79 -9.84
CA GLN A 514 33.61 -27.28 -9.82
C GLN A 514 34.04 -27.84 -8.47
#